data_f42cb8c1801d1d3dc654a1b8ff97c98c
#
_entry.id   f42cb8c1801d1d3dc654a1b8ff97c98c
#
_cell.length_a   1.000
_cell.length_b   1.000
_cell.length_c   1.000
_cell.angle_alpha   90.00
_cell.angle_beta   90.00
_cell.angle_gamma   90.00
#
_symmetry.space_group_name_H-M   'P 1'
#
loop_
_entity.id
_entity.type
_entity.pdbx_description
1 polymer ?
#
loop_
_entity_poly.entity_id
_entity_poly.type
_entity_poly.pdbx_seq_one_letter_code
_entity_poly.pdbx_strand_id
1 'polypeptide(L)'
;MKKLFISMLCLLGAFASQAQKGIWNTPDAYLGQKPPGDTPKVFAQKLLVKKDTFAFDRVAFSADGREFYYPSSNTWFDSKPNKIRYFKFEHGKWNGPYVFLPHYYAPTFSPDGNTLYLLGGVKDGKHSFVSQVHRKSGGGWTNPSVYLKKEYGLYDFMPTTSGVCYVGSNVHKGKMGDFSDYDISSLTMSTKDTVIKSLGPPINTPGFDGDFFVAKDESYIIVSAKETKDFECELWISFHKPDKTWTKPVSLGALINNGEAHRWGQYVSPDGKYLFYSTGHSPKDCHIAWVRFDRLLARLKKENLKN
;
A
#
# COMPACT_ATOMS: atom_id res chain seq x y z
N MET A 1 -11.94 -54.13 -47.76
CA MET A 1 -12.36 -53.39 -46.59
C MET A 1 -11.31 -52.30 -46.28
N LYS A 2 -11.57 -51.09 -46.74
CA LYS A 2 -10.62 -49.90 -46.50
C LYS A 2 -11.05 -49.24 -45.24
N LYS A 3 -10.16 -49.19 -44.24
CA LYS A 3 -10.35 -48.45 -42.97
C LYS A 3 -10.01 -46.98 -43.22
N LEU A 4 -11.00 -46.07 -43.06
CA LEU A 4 -10.87 -44.66 -43.13
C LEU A 4 -10.39 -44.18 -41.74
N PHE A 5 -9.17 -43.62 -41.63
CA PHE A 5 -8.69 -42.92 -40.43
C PHE A 5 -9.14 -41.46 -40.53
N ILE A 6 -10.06 -41.04 -39.68
CA ILE A 6 -10.42 -39.63 -39.50
C ILE A 6 -9.48 -39.07 -38.45
N SER A 7 -8.53 -38.24 -38.92
CA SER A 7 -7.67 -37.43 -38.03
C SER A 7 -8.45 -36.24 -37.54
N MET A 8 -8.82 -36.25 -36.28
CA MET A 8 -9.46 -35.12 -35.57
C MET A 8 -8.37 -34.13 -35.12
N LEU A 9 -8.19 -33.06 -35.90
CA LEU A 9 -7.26 -31.97 -35.58
C LEU A 9 -7.86 -31.11 -34.47
N CYS A 10 -7.44 -31.30 -33.22
CA CYS A 10 -7.78 -30.41 -32.12
C CYS A 10 -7.03 -29.08 -32.30
N LEU A 11 -7.71 -28.05 -32.80
CA LEU A 11 -7.26 -26.66 -32.72
C LEU A 11 -7.34 -26.19 -31.27
N LEU A 12 -6.23 -26.31 -30.54
CA LEU A 12 -6.01 -25.63 -29.30
C LEU A 12 -5.83 -24.14 -29.60
N GLY A 13 -6.92 -23.40 -29.54
CA GLY A 13 -6.90 -21.95 -29.55
C GLY A 13 -6.18 -21.45 -28.31
N ALA A 14 -4.92 -21.08 -28.45
CA ALA A 14 -4.21 -20.33 -27.43
C ALA A 14 -4.87 -18.93 -27.30
N PHE A 15 -5.77 -18.78 -26.36
CA PHE A 15 -6.17 -17.46 -25.90
C PHE A 15 -4.97 -16.82 -25.20
N ALA A 16 -4.11 -16.17 -25.99
CA ALA A 16 -3.15 -15.24 -25.44
C ALA A 16 -3.97 -14.11 -24.79
N SER A 17 -4.09 -14.16 -23.48
CA SER A 17 -4.53 -13.02 -22.68
C SER A 17 -3.58 -11.87 -23.02
N GLN A 18 -4.01 -10.97 -23.93
CA GLN A 18 -3.31 -9.71 -24.12
C GLN A 18 -3.45 -8.95 -22.80
N ALA A 19 -2.41 -8.98 -21.98
CA ALA A 19 -2.32 -8.11 -20.83
C ALA A 19 -2.56 -6.68 -21.34
N GLN A 20 -3.68 -6.10 -20.98
CA GLN A 20 -4.08 -4.78 -21.43
C GLN A 20 -2.97 -3.82 -21.04
N LYS A 21 -2.32 -3.17 -22.00
CA LYS A 21 -1.23 -2.21 -21.74
C LYS A 21 -1.70 -1.19 -20.71
N GLY A 22 -0.96 -1.06 -19.62
CA GLY A 22 -1.25 -0.07 -18.59
C GLY A 22 -1.22 1.35 -19.14
N ILE A 23 -1.91 2.25 -18.47
CA ILE A 23 -2.01 3.67 -18.89
C ILE A 23 -0.85 4.54 -18.37
N TRP A 24 0.16 3.95 -17.74
CA TRP A 24 1.24 4.66 -17.04
C TRP A 24 2.03 5.66 -17.88
N ASN A 25 2.10 5.48 -19.21
CA ASN A 25 2.82 6.35 -20.12
C ASN A 25 1.88 7.19 -20.99
N THR A 26 0.62 7.35 -20.59
CA THR A 26 -0.38 8.18 -21.27
C THR A 26 -0.68 9.43 -20.45
N PRO A 27 -1.28 10.47 -21.05
CA PRO A 27 -1.76 11.65 -20.30
C PRO A 27 -2.80 11.32 -19.22
N ASP A 28 -3.47 10.19 -19.34
CA ASP A 28 -4.51 9.74 -18.41
C ASP A 28 -3.96 9.09 -17.15
N ALA A 29 -2.66 8.78 -17.09
CA ALA A 29 -2.03 8.24 -15.90
C ALA A 29 -2.30 9.14 -14.67
N TYR A 30 -2.35 8.53 -13.48
CA TYR A 30 -2.49 9.25 -12.20
C TYR A 30 -3.70 10.19 -12.17
N LEU A 31 -4.88 9.73 -12.57
CA LEU A 31 -6.12 10.53 -12.68
C LEU A 31 -5.98 11.74 -13.64
N GLY A 32 -5.12 11.66 -14.64
CA GLY A 32 -4.84 12.76 -15.57
C GLY A 32 -4.11 13.95 -14.92
N GLN A 33 -3.48 13.76 -13.76
CA GLN A 33 -2.74 14.82 -13.08
C GLN A 33 -1.36 15.02 -13.71
N LYS A 34 -0.94 16.29 -13.82
CA LYS A 34 0.43 16.61 -14.27
C LYS A 34 1.44 16.15 -13.23
N PRO A 35 2.31 15.18 -13.55
CA PRO A 35 3.25 14.63 -12.60
C PRO A 35 4.18 15.68 -11.98
N PRO A 36 4.58 15.50 -10.68
CA PRO A 36 5.57 16.35 -10.04
C PRO A 36 6.99 16.00 -10.51
N GLY A 37 7.92 16.90 -10.24
CA GLY A 37 9.36 16.63 -10.22
C GLY A 37 9.81 16.15 -8.84
N ASP A 38 11.01 16.61 -8.44
CA ASP A 38 11.64 16.23 -7.18
C ASP A 38 11.04 16.94 -5.95
N THR A 39 10.19 17.96 -6.17
CA THR A 39 9.44 18.65 -5.12
C THR A 39 8.04 18.05 -5.00
N PRO A 40 7.62 17.63 -3.80
CA PRO A 40 6.28 17.11 -3.56
C PRO A 40 5.18 18.10 -3.96
N LYS A 41 4.06 17.57 -4.45
CA LYS A 41 2.83 18.32 -4.74
C LYS A 41 1.64 17.62 -4.10
N VAL A 42 0.56 18.35 -3.90
CA VAL A 42 -0.73 17.78 -3.52
C VAL A 42 -1.29 16.98 -4.70
N PHE A 43 -1.70 15.74 -4.44
CA PHE A 43 -2.27 14.85 -5.45
C PHE A 43 -3.78 15.04 -5.56
N ALA A 44 -4.25 15.40 -6.74
CA ALA A 44 -5.66 15.36 -7.17
C ALA A 44 -6.70 15.90 -6.15
N GLN A 45 -6.33 16.86 -5.29
CA GLN A 45 -7.15 17.34 -4.16
C GLN A 45 -8.61 17.61 -4.56
N LYS A 46 -8.84 18.29 -5.71
CA LYS A 46 -10.19 18.64 -6.19
C LYS A 46 -11.04 17.41 -6.56
N LEU A 47 -10.40 16.29 -6.89
CA LEU A 47 -11.07 15.04 -7.23
C LEU A 47 -11.32 14.18 -5.99
N LEU A 48 -10.37 14.14 -5.05
CA LEU A 48 -10.40 13.24 -3.91
C LEU A 48 -11.27 13.78 -2.77
N VAL A 49 -11.24 15.08 -2.53
CA VAL A 49 -11.93 15.71 -1.40
C VAL A 49 -13.36 16.08 -1.80
N LYS A 50 -14.30 15.67 -0.98
CA LYS A 50 -15.71 16.10 -1.01
C LYS A 50 -15.96 17.02 0.17
N LYS A 51 -17.12 17.72 0.16
CA LYS A 51 -17.53 18.59 1.27
C LYS A 51 -17.36 17.85 2.61
N ASP A 52 -16.71 18.50 3.56
CA ASP A 52 -16.48 18.01 4.92
C ASP A 52 -15.75 16.65 5.02
N THR A 53 -14.94 16.30 4.02
CA THR A 53 -14.09 15.10 4.05
C THR A 53 -12.66 15.43 3.65
N PHE A 54 -11.73 14.54 3.98
CA PHE A 54 -10.35 14.58 3.51
C PHE A 54 -9.93 13.18 3.01
N ALA A 55 -8.95 13.16 2.12
CA ALA A 55 -8.29 11.93 1.68
C ALA A 55 -7.03 11.73 2.52
N PHE A 56 -6.76 10.50 2.92
CA PHE A 56 -5.67 10.19 3.85
C PHE A 56 -5.22 8.75 3.67
N ASP A 57 -4.14 8.38 4.39
CA ASP A 57 -3.61 7.02 4.48
C ASP A 57 -3.15 6.48 3.11
N ARG A 58 -2.84 5.19 3.04
CA ARG A 58 -2.33 4.55 1.86
C ARG A 58 -3.35 4.55 0.72
N VAL A 59 -2.87 4.97 -0.44
CA VAL A 59 -3.59 4.84 -1.71
C VAL A 59 -3.14 3.57 -2.43
N ALA A 60 -3.91 3.08 -3.40
CA ALA A 60 -3.53 1.94 -4.20
C ALA A 60 -3.98 2.10 -5.65
N PHE A 61 -3.07 1.91 -6.60
CA PHE A 61 -3.39 1.74 -8.01
C PHE A 61 -3.39 0.28 -8.41
N SER A 62 -4.28 -0.10 -9.33
CA SER A 62 -4.16 -1.38 -10.03
C SER A 62 -2.85 -1.44 -10.83
N ALA A 63 -2.35 -2.65 -11.11
CA ALA A 63 -1.09 -2.85 -11.81
C ALA A 63 -1.04 -2.17 -13.20
N ASP A 64 -2.18 -2.10 -13.89
CA ASP A 64 -2.36 -1.43 -15.18
C ASP A 64 -2.62 0.09 -15.08
N GLY A 65 -2.77 0.62 -13.86
CA GLY A 65 -3.03 2.04 -13.58
C GLY A 65 -4.46 2.50 -13.83
N ARG A 66 -5.39 1.59 -14.16
CA ARG A 66 -6.78 1.95 -14.54
C ARG A 66 -7.75 2.04 -13.37
N GLU A 67 -7.36 1.62 -12.20
CA GLU A 67 -8.13 1.77 -10.97
C GLU A 67 -7.28 2.46 -9.91
N PHE A 68 -7.90 3.34 -9.15
CA PHE A 68 -7.28 4.08 -8.06
C PHE A 68 -8.18 4.04 -6.84
N TYR A 69 -7.68 3.52 -5.73
CA TYR A 69 -8.37 3.40 -4.45
C TYR A 69 -7.73 4.30 -3.41
N TYR A 70 -8.56 4.95 -2.59
CA TYR A 70 -8.08 5.82 -1.51
C TYR A 70 -9.07 5.87 -0.35
N PRO A 71 -8.59 5.93 0.89
CA PRO A 71 -9.43 6.17 2.05
C PRO A 71 -9.84 7.64 2.15
N SER A 72 -11.05 7.87 2.63
CA SER A 72 -11.55 9.20 3.00
C SER A 72 -12.28 9.15 4.32
N SER A 73 -12.20 10.24 5.11
CA SER A 73 -12.88 10.40 6.38
C SER A 73 -13.36 11.84 6.55
N ASN A 74 -14.15 12.08 7.60
CA ASN A 74 -14.47 13.41 8.09
C ASN A 74 -14.03 13.61 9.55
N THR A 75 -13.34 12.63 10.14
CA THR A 75 -12.81 12.68 11.51
C THR A 75 -11.36 12.24 11.54
N TRP A 76 -10.58 12.80 12.46
CA TRP A 76 -9.19 12.47 12.68
C TRP A 76 -9.09 11.26 13.62
N PHE A 77 -8.35 10.25 13.23
CA PHE A 77 -8.11 9.00 14.00
C PHE A 77 -9.36 8.17 14.41
N ASP A 78 -10.58 8.54 14.02
CA ASP A 78 -11.75 7.69 14.18
C ASP A 78 -12.03 6.93 12.87
N SER A 79 -11.97 5.62 12.93
CA SER A 79 -12.18 4.76 11.76
C SER A 79 -13.65 4.51 11.40
N LYS A 80 -14.62 4.92 12.26
CA LYS A 80 -16.04 4.69 11.99
C LYS A 80 -16.54 5.33 10.69
N PRO A 81 -16.18 6.60 10.37
CA PRO A 81 -16.63 7.23 9.12
C PRO A 81 -15.76 6.90 7.91
N ASN A 82 -14.67 6.12 8.08
CA ASN A 82 -13.77 5.80 6.98
C ASN A 82 -14.50 5.08 5.86
N LYS A 83 -14.14 5.44 4.64
CA LYS A 83 -14.64 4.80 3.42
C LYS A 83 -13.49 4.69 2.44
N ILE A 84 -13.32 3.52 1.86
CA ILE A 84 -12.52 3.42 0.65
C ILE A 84 -13.37 3.89 -0.52
N ARG A 85 -12.83 4.83 -1.25
CA ARG A 85 -13.38 5.32 -2.52
C ARG A 85 -12.49 4.87 -3.66
N TYR A 86 -13.04 4.85 -4.89
CA TYR A 86 -12.25 4.51 -6.06
C TYR A 86 -12.66 5.30 -7.29
N PHE A 87 -11.70 5.41 -8.19
CA PHE A 87 -11.89 5.82 -9.58
C PHE A 87 -11.58 4.66 -10.50
N LYS A 88 -12.24 4.63 -11.66
CA LYS A 88 -11.98 3.65 -12.70
C LYS A 88 -11.84 4.35 -14.04
N PHE A 89 -10.80 3.98 -14.80
CA PHE A 89 -10.58 4.49 -16.15
C PHE A 89 -11.23 3.56 -17.16
N GLU A 90 -12.32 4.03 -17.74
CA GLU A 90 -13.11 3.31 -18.74
C GLU A 90 -13.58 4.26 -19.83
N HIS A 91 -13.63 3.77 -21.07
CA HIS A 91 -14.06 4.56 -22.24
C HIS A 91 -13.31 5.89 -22.41
N GLY A 92 -11.98 5.85 -22.17
CA GLY A 92 -11.11 7.02 -22.35
C GLY A 92 -11.22 8.10 -21.28
N LYS A 93 -11.83 7.84 -20.13
CA LYS A 93 -11.97 8.79 -19.02
C LYS A 93 -11.98 8.14 -17.65
N TRP A 94 -11.62 8.93 -16.65
CA TRP A 94 -11.79 8.56 -15.25
C TRP A 94 -13.22 8.79 -14.78
N ASN A 95 -13.80 7.77 -14.18
CA ASN A 95 -15.15 7.79 -13.60
C ASN A 95 -15.04 7.61 -12.08
N GLY A 96 -15.80 8.38 -11.31
CA GLY A 96 -15.76 8.36 -9.84
C GLY A 96 -15.75 9.77 -9.21
N PRO A 97 -15.44 9.88 -7.90
CA PRO A 97 -15.18 8.77 -7.00
C PRO A 97 -16.46 8.05 -6.58
N TYR A 98 -16.42 6.74 -6.63
CA TYR A 98 -17.47 5.87 -6.08
C TYR A 98 -17.09 5.41 -4.67
N VAL A 99 -18.05 5.07 -3.84
CA VAL A 99 -17.79 4.35 -2.58
C VAL A 99 -17.54 2.89 -2.91
N PHE A 100 -16.38 2.38 -2.50
CA PHE A 100 -16.03 0.97 -2.64
C PHE A 100 -16.51 0.18 -1.41
N LEU A 101 -15.99 0.54 -0.24
CA LEU A 101 -16.33 -0.13 1.02
C LEU A 101 -16.38 0.88 2.18
N PRO A 102 -17.44 0.87 3.00
CA PRO A 102 -17.50 1.64 4.23
C PRO A 102 -16.69 0.96 5.34
N HIS A 103 -16.13 1.76 6.26
CA HIS A 103 -15.42 1.34 7.47
C HIS A 103 -14.05 0.69 7.23
N TYR A 104 -13.52 0.70 5.99
CA TYR A 104 -12.21 0.18 5.65
C TYR A 104 -11.23 1.30 5.28
N TYR A 105 -9.93 0.99 5.37
CA TYR A 105 -8.80 1.86 5.03
C TYR A 105 -7.57 1.04 4.60
N ALA A 106 -6.45 1.66 4.31
CA ALA A 106 -5.16 1.06 3.91
C ALA A 106 -5.27 -0.02 2.82
N PRO A 107 -5.87 0.27 1.64
CA PRO A 107 -5.98 -0.70 0.57
C PRO A 107 -4.59 -1.10 0.05
N THR A 108 -4.35 -2.41 -0.10
CA THR A 108 -3.08 -2.94 -0.62
C THR A 108 -3.33 -4.10 -1.56
N PHE A 109 -2.90 -3.98 -2.82
CA PHE A 109 -3.02 -5.07 -3.79
C PHE A 109 -2.03 -6.19 -3.51
N SER A 110 -2.48 -7.44 -3.71
CA SER A 110 -1.58 -8.58 -3.88
C SER A 110 -0.62 -8.35 -5.06
N PRO A 111 0.56 -9.00 -5.09
CA PRO A 111 1.49 -8.85 -6.19
C PRO A 111 0.90 -9.14 -7.58
N ASP A 112 -0.01 -10.11 -7.68
CA ASP A 112 -0.72 -10.48 -8.92
C ASP A 112 -1.92 -9.57 -9.25
N GLY A 113 -2.31 -8.65 -8.34
CA GLY A 113 -3.42 -7.72 -8.51
C GLY A 113 -4.82 -8.33 -8.38
N ASN A 114 -4.94 -9.61 -7.99
CA ASN A 114 -6.21 -10.32 -7.91
C ASN A 114 -6.89 -10.23 -6.54
N THR A 115 -6.16 -9.82 -5.53
CA THR A 115 -6.66 -9.60 -4.17
C THR A 115 -6.37 -8.16 -3.74
N LEU A 116 -7.32 -7.54 -3.05
CA LEU A 116 -7.13 -6.28 -2.36
C LEU A 116 -7.29 -6.53 -0.86
N TYR A 117 -6.23 -6.31 -0.10
CA TYR A 117 -6.20 -6.38 1.34
C TYR A 117 -6.60 -5.04 1.94
N LEU A 118 -7.23 -5.07 3.10
CA LEU A 118 -7.89 -3.93 3.72
C LEU A 118 -7.76 -4.03 5.23
N LEU A 119 -7.60 -2.89 5.89
CA LEU A 119 -7.72 -2.79 7.35
C LEU A 119 -9.09 -2.23 7.74
N GLY A 120 -9.52 -2.48 8.96
CA GLY A 120 -10.84 -2.04 9.45
C GLY A 120 -11.97 -3.01 9.13
N GLY A 121 -13.19 -2.50 9.02
CA GLY A 121 -14.41 -3.26 8.72
C GLY A 121 -14.96 -4.02 9.91
N VAL A 122 -14.36 -5.15 10.25
CA VAL A 122 -14.78 -5.97 11.40
C VAL A 122 -14.23 -5.39 12.69
N LYS A 123 -15.08 -5.26 13.70
CA LYS A 123 -14.70 -4.82 15.05
C LYS A 123 -15.43 -5.68 16.09
N ASP A 124 -14.70 -6.42 16.89
CA ASP A 124 -15.22 -7.16 18.03
C ASP A 124 -14.65 -6.69 19.38
N GLY A 125 -13.79 -5.64 19.33
CA GLY A 125 -13.15 -5.06 20.52
C GLY A 125 -12.04 -5.92 21.14
N LYS A 126 -11.76 -7.10 20.56
CA LYS A 126 -10.78 -8.07 21.09
C LYS A 126 -9.71 -8.46 20.09
N HIS A 127 -9.95 -8.27 18.80
CA HIS A 127 -9.06 -8.73 17.75
C HIS A 127 -8.75 -7.62 16.75
N SER A 128 -7.58 -7.70 16.16
CA SER A 128 -7.21 -7.00 14.94
C SER A 128 -7.49 -7.88 13.72
N PHE A 129 -7.87 -7.24 12.62
CA PHE A 129 -8.25 -7.94 11.41
C PHE A 129 -7.54 -7.36 10.18
N VAL A 130 -7.07 -8.25 9.31
CA VAL A 130 -6.83 -7.95 7.90
C VAL A 130 -7.95 -8.59 7.11
N SER A 131 -8.65 -7.82 6.33
CA SER A 131 -9.73 -8.28 5.44
C SER A 131 -9.24 -8.34 4.00
N GLN A 132 -9.95 -9.08 3.15
CA GLN A 132 -9.64 -9.20 1.73
C GLN A 132 -10.89 -9.23 0.88
N VAL A 133 -10.73 -8.80 -0.36
CA VAL A 133 -11.68 -9.03 -1.46
C VAL A 133 -10.93 -9.59 -2.66
N HIS A 134 -11.58 -10.44 -3.45
CA HIS A 134 -11.00 -11.06 -4.63
C HIS A 134 -11.67 -10.57 -5.90
N ARG A 135 -10.91 -10.46 -6.98
CA ARG A 135 -11.48 -10.20 -8.31
C ARG A 135 -12.38 -11.34 -8.75
N LYS A 136 -13.52 -11.00 -9.33
CA LYS A 136 -14.43 -11.96 -9.94
C LYS A 136 -14.07 -12.12 -11.42
N SER A 137 -14.27 -13.32 -11.97
CA SER A 137 -14.05 -13.61 -13.41
C SER A 137 -14.89 -12.72 -14.34
N GLY A 138 -16.09 -12.31 -13.91
CA GLY A 138 -16.96 -11.37 -14.63
C GLY A 138 -16.68 -9.88 -14.34
N GLY A 139 -15.59 -9.56 -13.67
CA GLY A 139 -15.26 -8.20 -13.21
C GLY A 139 -15.84 -7.86 -11.84
N GLY A 140 -15.30 -6.77 -11.25
CA GLY A 140 -15.64 -6.35 -9.90
C GLY A 140 -15.00 -7.23 -8.82
N TRP A 141 -15.51 -7.14 -7.58
CA TRP A 141 -14.93 -7.71 -6.39
C TRP A 141 -15.94 -8.57 -5.61
N THR A 142 -15.45 -9.54 -4.86
CA THR A 142 -16.27 -10.29 -3.88
C THR A 142 -16.68 -9.39 -2.72
N ASN A 143 -17.57 -9.87 -1.87
CA ASN A 143 -17.76 -9.28 -0.56
C ASN A 143 -16.50 -9.46 0.28
N PRO A 144 -16.22 -8.53 1.24
CA PRO A 144 -15.10 -8.66 2.15
C PRO A 144 -15.18 -9.94 2.98
N SER A 145 -14.03 -10.58 3.16
CA SER A 145 -13.85 -11.71 4.08
C SER A 145 -12.62 -11.48 4.96
N VAL A 146 -12.60 -12.07 6.14
CA VAL A 146 -11.44 -12.01 7.03
C VAL A 146 -10.33 -12.87 6.47
N TYR A 147 -9.15 -12.26 6.25
CA TYR A 147 -7.92 -12.94 5.86
C TYR A 147 -7.09 -13.34 7.09
N LEU A 148 -6.90 -12.41 8.02
CA LEU A 148 -6.13 -12.61 9.24
C LEU A 148 -6.90 -12.05 10.42
N LYS A 149 -6.93 -12.80 11.55
CA LYS A 149 -7.52 -12.41 12.82
C LYS A 149 -6.53 -12.72 13.94
N LYS A 150 -6.17 -11.73 14.76
CA LYS A 150 -5.23 -11.89 15.89
C LYS A 150 -5.72 -11.15 17.12
N GLU A 151 -5.34 -11.67 18.29
CA GLU A 151 -5.66 -11.07 19.61
C GLU A 151 -4.76 -9.90 19.99
N TYR A 152 -3.69 -9.66 19.23
CA TYR A 152 -2.77 -8.53 19.36
C TYR A 152 -2.97 -7.53 18.22
N GLY A 153 -2.35 -6.37 18.34
CA GLY A 153 -2.45 -5.31 17.34
C GLY A 153 -1.79 -5.67 16.03
N LEU A 154 -2.47 -5.32 14.95
CA LEU A 154 -1.97 -5.36 13.58
C LEU A 154 -2.32 -4.04 12.90
N TYR A 155 -1.37 -3.45 12.20
CA TYR A 155 -1.62 -2.37 11.26
C TYR A 155 -0.75 -2.55 10.03
N ASP A 156 -1.07 -1.88 8.98
CA ASP A 156 -0.47 -2.07 7.66
C ASP A 156 -0.36 -3.56 7.25
N PHE A 157 -0.49 -3.83 6.01
CA PHE A 157 -0.34 -5.19 5.50
C PHE A 157 0.21 -5.13 4.08
N MET A 158 1.43 -5.65 3.90
CA MET A 158 2.18 -5.57 2.65
C MET A 158 2.57 -6.96 2.17
N PRO A 159 1.85 -7.57 1.21
CA PRO A 159 2.25 -8.82 0.60
C PRO A 159 3.38 -8.58 -0.41
N THR A 160 4.35 -9.52 -0.48
CA THR A 160 5.45 -9.49 -1.43
C THR A 160 5.40 -10.66 -2.42
N THR A 161 6.23 -10.60 -3.45
CA THR A 161 6.31 -11.65 -4.48
C THR A 161 6.95 -12.93 -3.97
N SER A 162 7.69 -12.90 -2.86
CA SER A 162 8.27 -14.08 -2.21
C SER A 162 7.24 -14.90 -1.43
N GLY A 163 6.04 -14.34 -1.18
CA GLY A 163 5.03 -14.91 -0.29
C GLY A 163 5.18 -14.49 1.18
N VAL A 164 6.23 -13.79 1.55
CA VAL A 164 6.34 -13.09 2.84
C VAL A 164 5.42 -11.88 2.81
N CYS A 165 4.73 -11.61 3.90
CA CYS A 165 4.01 -10.35 4.11
C CYS A 165 4.73 -9.53 5.18
N TYR A 166 4.53 -8.23 5.17
CA TYR A 166 5.01 -7.33 6.22
C TYR A 166 3.82 -6.68 6.91
N VAL A 167 3.93 -6.50 8.22
CA VAL A 167 2.86 -5.99 9.08
C VAL A 167 3.46 -5.26 10.28
N GLY A 168 2.84 -4.17 10.71
CA GLY A 168 3.11 -3.60 12.02
C GLY A 168 2.42 -4.44 13.09
N SER A 169 3.13 -4.83 14.14
CA SER A 169 2.58 -5.71 15.17
C SER A 169 3.24 -5.51 16.53
N ASN A 170 2.42 -5.61 17.57
CA ASN A 170 2.88 -5.66 18.97
C ASN A 170 2.77 -7.06 19.58
N VAL A 171 2.90 -8.12 18.76
CA VAL A 171 2.76 -9.53 19.14
C VAL A 171 3.62 -9.94 20.35
N HIS A 172 4.76 -9.28 20.54
CA HIS A 172 5.73 -9.67 21.58
C HIS A 172 5.33 -9.21 22.99
N LYS A 173 4.51 -8.19 23.15
CA LYS A 173 4.03 -7.75 24.48
C LYS A 173 2.74 -6.94 24.50
N GLY A 174 2.26 -6.48 23.34
CA GLY A 174 1.11 -5.59 23.26
C GLY A 174 -0.23 -6.31 23.29
N LYS A 175 -1.28 -5.52 23.43
CA LYS A 175 -2.67 -5.90 23.21
C LYS A 175 -3.22 -5.09 22.05
N MET A 176 -4.29 -5.55 21.45
CA MET A 176 -4.99 -4.75 20.46
C MET A 176 -5.29 -3.34 21.02
N GLY A 177 -4.86 -2.30 20.30
CA GLY A 177 -5.00 -0.90 20.74
C GLY A 177 -3.90 -0.36 21.67
N ASP A 178 -2.93 -1.20 22.07
CA ASP A 178 -1.72 -0.75 22.76
C ASP A 178 -0.66 -0.36 21.73
N PHE A 179 -0.42 0.94 21.57
CA PHE A 179 0.56 1.50 20.64
C PHE A 179 1.93 1.78 21.28
N SER A 180 2.18 1.29 22.51
CA SER A 180 3.44 1.57 23.20
C SER A 180 4.64 0.84 22.61
N ASP A 181 4.44 -0.20 21.82
CA ASP A 181 5.50 -1.06 21.34
C ASP A 181 5.08 -1.87 20.10
N TYR A 182 4.98 -1.21 18.98
CA TYR A 182 4.75 -1.84 17.68
C TYR A 182 6.05 -1.91 16.90
N ASP A 183 6.35 -3.10 16.39
CA ASP A 183 7.46 -3.36 15.47
C ASP A 183 6.95 -3.59 14.05
N ILE A 184 7.68 -3.11 13.08
CA ILE A 184 7.56 -3.60 11.70
C ILE A 184 8.07 -5.04 11.68
N SER A 185 7.23 -5.95 11.21
CA SER A 185 7.45 -7.39 11.32
C SER A 185 7.25 -8.08 9.98
N SER A 186 7.99 -9.14 9.74
CA SER A 186 7.69 -10.12 8.68
C SER A 186 6.62 -11.10 9.16
N LEU A 187 5.73 -11.48 8.27
CA LEU A 187 4.67 -12.45 8.52
C LEU A 187 4.75 -13.55 7.48
N THR A 188 4.90 -14.78 7.94
CA THR A 188 4.83 -16.00 7.12
C THR A 188 3.63 -16.83 7.54
N MET A 189 2.87 -17.31 6.57
CA MET A 189 1.74 -18.20 6.79
C MET A 189 2.10 -19.60 6.32
N SER A 190 1.84 -20.57 7.18
CA SER A 190 1.85 -21.99 6.84
C SER A 190 0.44 -22.56 6.99
N THR A 191 0.22 -23.80 6.55
CA THR A 191 -1.06 -24.50 6.71
C THR A 191 -1.45 -24.71 8.18
N LYS A 192 -0.51 -24.56 9.10
CA LYS A 192 -0.71 -24.85 10.54
C LYS A 192 -0.62 -23.61 11.42
N ASP A 193 0.13 -22.57 11.01
CA ASP A 193 0.37 -21.43 11.87
C ASP A 193 0.76 -20.16 11.08
N THR A 194 0.66 -19.02 11.76
CA THR A 194 1.11 -17.71 11.30
C THR A 194 2.25 -17.26 12.19
N VAL A 195 3.44 -17.12 11.63
CA VAL A 195 4.62 -16.64 12.33
C VAL A 195 4.83 -15.17 12.03
N ILE A 196 4.81 -14.33 13.05
CA ILE A 196 5.15 -12.91 12.99
C ILE A 196 6.50 -12.72 13.70
N LYS A 197 7.47 -12.14 12.99
CA LYS A 197 8.81 -11.90 13.50
C LYS A 197 9.20 -10.45 13.27
N SER A 198 9.51 -9.73 14.36
CA SER A 198 10.08 -8.38 14.30
C SER A 198 11.29 -8.33 13.37
N LEU A 199 11.42 -7.26 12.58
CA LEU A 199 12.61 -7.02 11.77
C LEU A 199 13.82 -6.65 12.64
N GLY A 200 13.57 -6.14 13.85
CA GLY A 200 14.63 -5.69 14.75
C GLY A 200 15.45 -4.51 14.22
N PRO A 201 16.52 -4.14 14.90
CA PRO A 201 17.44 -3.13 14.39
C PRO A 201 18.10 -3.56 13.08
N PRO A 202 18.37 -2.66 12.14
CA PRO A 202 18.25 -1.20 12.28
C PRO A 202 16.89 -0.63 11.85
N ILE A 203 15.90 -1.45 11.53
CA ILE A 203 14.56 -1.00 11.07
C ILE A 203 13.75 -0.53 12.26
N ASN A 204 13.55 -1.39 13.24
CA ASN A 204 12.77 -1.08 14.43
C ASN A 204 13.61 -0.33 15.47
N THR A 205 12.94 0.55 16.20
CA THR A 205 13.46 1.35 17.30
C THR A 205 12.79 0.93 18.62
N PRO A 206 13.25 1.34 19.79
CA PRO A 206 12.47 1.17 21.01
C PRO A 206 11.19 1.99 20.98
N GLY A 207 10.03 1.34 21.16
CA GLY A 207 8.71 1.96 21.18
C GLY A 207 7.88 1.71 19.94
N PHE A 208 7.05 2.68 19.56
CA PHE A 208 6.19 2.58 18.39
C PHE A 208 6.98 2.88 17.12
N ASP A 209 7.00 1.91 16.21
CA ASP A 209 7.49 2.11 14.84
C ASP A 209 6.29 2.33 13.92
N GLY A 210 6.24 3.51 13.31
CA GLY A 210 5.10 4.01 12.54
C GLY A 210 4.85 3.30 11.22
N ASP A 211 4.08 3.95 10.37
CA ASP A 211 3.70 3.43 9.06
C ASP A 211 4.89 3.11 8.16
N PHE A 212 4.73 2.14 7.28
CA PHE A 212 5.78 1.71 6.38
C PHE A 212 5.25 1.28 5.01
N PHE A 213 6.15 1.17 4.04
CA PHE A 213 5.93 0.57 2.73
C PHE A 213 7.08 -0.37 2.41
N VAL A 214 6.79 -1.60 1.98
CA VAL A 214 7.79 -2.54 1.47
C VAL A 214 7.60 -2.72 -0.03
N ALA A 215 8.69 -2.63 -0.78
CA ALA A 215 8.67 -2.95 -2.21
C ALA A 215 8.24 -4.41 -2.42
N LYS A 216 7.47 -4.69 -3.49
CA LYS A 216 6.97 -6.05 -3.77
C LYS A 216 8.07 -7.09 -3.93
N ASP A 217 9.25 -6.68 -4.37
CA ASP A 217 10.46 -7.50 -4.50
C ASP A 217 11.35 -7.49 -3.26
N GLU A 218 10.88 -6.86 -2.17
CA GLU A 218 11.59 -6.69 -0.90
C GLU A 218 12.93 -5.93 -1.00
N SER A 219 13.20 -5.25 -2.11
CA SER A 219 14.47 -4.56 -2.33
C SER A 219 14.69 -3.34 -1.44
N TYR A 220 13.62 -2.74 -0.92
CA TYR A 220 13.67 -1.62 0.04
C TYR A 220 12.40 -1.53 0.88
N ILE A 221 12.54 -0.84 2.01
CA ILE A 221 11.44 -0.43 2.90
C ILE A 221 11.52 1.08 3.12
N ILE A 222 10.38 1.76 3.09
CA ILE A 222 10.22 3.16 3.52
C ILE A 222 9.50 3.14 4.86
N VAL A 223 10.05 3.82 5.85
CA VAL A 223 9.51 3.84 7.21
C VAL A 223 9.24 5.27 7.66
N SER A 224 8.24 5.46 8.51
CA SER A 224 8.12 6.65 9.35
C SER A 224 9.18 6.59 10.43
N ALA A 225 10.01 7.61 10.54
CA ALA A 225 11.14 7.66 11.46
C ALA A 225 11.12 8.97 12.26
N LYS A 226 11.81 8.98 13.41
CA LYS A 226 11.84 10.12 14.34
C LYS A 226 10.43 10.54 14.78
N GLU A 227 9.55 9.59 14.97
CA GLU A 227 8.16 9.85 15.32
C GLU A 227 8.05 10.50 16.70
N THR A 228 7.32 11.61 16.78
CA THR A 228 7.02 12.31 18.01
C THR A 228 5.75 11.74 18.67
N LYS A 229 5.47 12.16 19.93
CA LYS A 229 4.21 11.84 20.61
C LYS A 229 2.95 12.30 19.87
N ASP A 230 3.09 13.29 18.96
CA ASP A 230 2.02 13.85 18.15
C ASP A 230 2.02 13.26 16.73
N PHE A 231 2.75 12.14 16.53
CA PHE A 231 2.92 11.40 15.28
C PHE A 231 3.62 12.16 14.15
N GLU A 232 4.24 13.29 14.44
CA GLU A 232 5.08 13.98 13.46
C GLU A 232 6.32 13.13 13.20
N CYS A 233 6.66 12.95 11.94
CA CYS A 233 7.75 12.05 11.55
C CYS A 233 8.38 12.43 10.22
N GLU A 234 9.54 11.84 9.94
CA GLU A 234 10.23 11.89 8.65
C GLU A 234 10.06 10.57 7.90
N LEU A 235 10.06 10.60 6.57
CA LEU A 235 10.13 9.40 5.75
C LEU A 235 11.59 9.03 5.47
N TRP A 236 11.96 7.83 5.85
CA TRP A 236 13.31 7.27 5.68
C TRP A 236 13.25 5.98 4.87
N ILE A 237 14.35 5.58 4.25
CA ILE A 237 14.44 4.37 3.42
C ILE A 237 15.60 3.49 3.86
N SER A 238 15.38 2.18 3.85
CA SER A 238 16.40 1.15 4.05
C SER A 238 16.37 0.17 2.89
N PHE A 239 17.52 -0.41 2.56
CA PHE A 239 17.67 -1.34 1.45
C PHE A 239 17.99 -2.74 1.95
N HIS A 240 17.39 -3.73 1.30
CA HIS A 240 17.68 -5.13 1.56
C HIS A 240 19.02 -5.50 0.92
N LYS A 241 19.93 -6.06 1.71
CA LYS A 241 21.25 -6.47 1.26
C LYS A 241 21.23 -7.93 0.76
N PRO A 242 22.26 -8.36 0.00
CA PRO A 242 22.38 -9.75 -0.45
C PRO A 242 22.41 -10.78 0.69
N ASP A 243 22.90 -10.39 1.87
CA ASP A 243 22.93 -11.23 3.09
C ASP A 243 21.58 -11.31 3.81
N LYS A 244 20.52 -10.75 3.21
CA LYS A 244 19.15 -10.67 3.74
C LYS A 244 19.01 -9.81 5.00
N THR A 245 19.94 -8.91 5.26
CA THR A 245 19.82 -7.87 6.29
C THR A 245 19.44 -6.53 5.66
N TRP A 246 18.99 -5.59 6.49
CA TRP A 246 18.64 -4.25 6.07
C TRP A 246 19.80 -3.27 6.30
N THR A 247 19.96 -2.29 5.43
CA THR A 247 20.87 -1.16 5.69
C THR A 247 20.30 -0.31 6.83
N LYS A 248 21.15 0.51 7.46
CA LYS A 248 20.65 1.57 8.35
C LYS A 248 19.74 2.50 7.53
N PRO A 249 18.53 2.84 8.00
CA PRO A 249 17.66 3.77 7.31
C PRO A 249 18.31 5.14 7.09
N VAL A 250 18.05 5.76 5.95
CA VAL A 250 18.49 7.11 5.59
C VAL A 250 17.32 7.98 5.17
N SER A 251 17.39 9.28 5.45
CA SER A 251 16.32 10.22 5.13
C SER A 251 16.03 10.30 3.62
N LEU A 252 14.77 10.42 3.23
CA LEU A 252 14.38 10.75 1.85
C LEU A 252 14.74 12.18 1.44
N GLY A 253 15.24 12.99 2.37
CA GLY A 253 15.76 14.33 2.14
C GLY A 253 14.78 15.45 2.43
N ALA A 254 15.33 16.67 2.52
CA ALA A 254 14.63 17.86 3.01
C ALA A 254 13.41 18.29 2.15
N LEU A 255 13.34 17.91 0.87
CA LEU A 255 12.18 18.24 0.04
C LEU A 255 10.93 17.45 0.45
N ILE A 256 11.09 16.20 0.91
CA ILE A 256 10.01 15.33 1.39
C ILE A 256 9.77 15.58 2.88
N ASN A 257 10.85 15.67 3.65
CA ASN A 257 10.84 15.87 5.10
C ASN A 257 10.89 17.37 5.49
N ASN A 258 10.16 18.20 4.75
CA ASN A 258 10.11 19.64 4.98
C ASN A 258 9.13 19.97 6.11
N GLY A 259 9.67 20.60 7.19
CA GLY A 259 8.87 20.97 8.35
C GLY A 259 8.37 19.80 9.19
N GLU A 260 7.74 20.14 10.30
CA GLU A 260 7.07 19.18 11.18
C GLU A 260 5.73 18.81 10.57
N ALA A 261 5.43 17.53 10.47
CA ALA A 261 4.15 16.99 10.00
C ALA A 261 4.06 15.49 10.28
N HIS A 262 2.85 14.99 10.50
CA HIS A 262 2.58 13.58 10.40
C HIS A 262 2.68 13.14 8.93
N ARG A 263 3.46 12.09 8.64
CA ARG A 263 3.62 11.50 7.29
C ARG A 263 3.43 10.00 7.38
N TRP A 264 2.39 9.50 6.72
CA TRP A 264 1.99 8.10 6.82
C TRP A 264 1.38 7.57 5.52
N GLY A 265 1.01 6.28 5.48
CA GLY A 265 0.38 5.67 4.32
C GLY A 265 1.26 5.69 3.08
N GLN A 266 2.57 5.46 3.24
CA GLN A 266 3.53 5.46 2.14
C GLN A 266 3.13 4.43 1.08
N TYR A 267 3.24 4.83 -0.18
CA TYR A 267 2.92 3.98 -1.31
C TYR A 267 3.73 4.38 -2.54
N VAL A 268 4.34 3.41 -3.20
CA VAL A 268 5.01 3.63 -4.48
C VAL A 268 4.15 3.10 -5.61
N SER A 269 3.94 3.92 -6.65
CA SER A 269 3.15 3.53 -7.82
C SER A 269 3.66 2.25 -8.46
N PRO A 270 2.79 1.40 -9.07
CA PRO A 270 3.20 0.13 -9.68
C PRO A 270 4.26 0.24 -10.77
N ASP A 271 4.38 1.40 -11.44
CA ASP A 271 5.44 1.68 -12.42
C ASP A 271 6.76 2.17 -11.77
N GLY A 272 6.81 2.24 -10.43
CA GLY A 272 7.99 2.61 -9.64
C GLY A 272 8.36 4.09 -9.69
N LYS A 273 7.57 4.95 -10.34
CA LYS A 273 7.99 6.33 -10.62
C LYS A 273 7.70 7.33 -9.52
N TYR A 274 6.64 7.14 -8.75
CA TYR A 274 6.15 8.13 -7.78
C TYR A 274 5.89 7.53 -6.42
N LEU A 275 6.36 8.24 -5.38
CA LEU A 275 5.99 8.02 -4.00
C LEU A 275 4.77 8.88 -3.68
N PHE A 276 3.77 8.27 -3.05
CA PHE A 276 2.59 8.89 -2.46
C PHE A 276 2.67 8.73 -0.95
N TYR A 277 2.19 9.70 -0.21
CA TYR A 277 2.05 9.64 1.23
C TYR A 277 1.02 10.66 1.70
N SER A 278 0.39 10.39 2.82
CA SER A 278 -0.45 11.36 3.51
C SER A 278 0.39 12.29 4.36
N THR A 279 -0.01 13.54 4.46
CA THR A 279 0.65 14.50 5.34
C THR A 279 -0.34 15.55 5.83
N GLY A 280 -0.12 16.07 7.03
CA GLY A 280 -0.93 17.10 7.67
C GLY A 280 -0.88 17.01 9.18
N HIS A 281 -1.49 18.00 9.86
CA HIS A 281 -1.60 18.07 11.32
C HIS A 281 -3.05 17.88 11.79
N SER A 282 -4.02 17.98 10.89
CA SER A 282 -5.44 17.96 11.19
C SER A 282 -6.27 17.57 9.97
N PRO A 283 -7.58 17.29 10.12
CA PRO A 283 -8.47 17.07 8.99
C PRO A 283 -8.53 18.23 7.99
N LYS A 284 -8.19 19.45 8.42
CA LYS A 284 -8.30 20.65 7.58
C LYS A 284 -7.15 20.78 6.58
N ASP A 285 -5.96 20.32 6.95
CA ASP A 285 -4.75 20.42 6.14
C ASP A 285 -4.24 19.06 5.61
N CYS A 286 -4.86 17.96 6.05
CA CYS A 286 -4.51 16.62 5.57
C CYS A 286 -4.77 16.46 4.08
N HIS A 287 -3.76 15.93 3.38
CA HIS A 287 -3.84 15.65 1.95
C HIS A 287 -2.89 14.52 1.55
N ILE A 288 -3.13 13.95 0.38
CA ILE A 288 -2.19 13.05 -0.27
C ILE A 288 -1.15 13.91 -1.01
N ALA A 289 0.11 13.76 -0.65
CA ALA A 289 1.24 14.29 -1.38
C ALA A 289 1.83 13.24 -2.32
N TRP A 290 2.44 13.67 -3.44
CA TRP A 290 3.20 12.81 -4.32
C TRP A 290 4.43 13.50 -4.89
N VAL A 291 5.46 12.69 -5.21
CA VAL A 291 6.76 13.20 -5.64
C VAL A 291 7.42 12.20 -6.60
N ARG A 292 8.26 12.67 -7.52
CA ARG A 292 9.10 11.80 -8.36
C ARG A 292 10.04 10.99 -7.48
N PHE A 293 10.00 9.69 -7.59
CA PHE A 293 10.71 8.80 -6.67
C PHE A 293 11.80 7.94 -7.32
N ASP A 294 11.60 7.50 -8.56
CA ASP A 294 12.54 6.58 -9.24
C ASP A 294 14.00 7.09 -9.27
N ARG A 295 14.19 8.40 -9.50
CA ARG A 295 15.52 9.01 -9.52
C ARG A 295 16.11 9.10 -8.10
N LEU A 296 15.30 9.48 -7.13
CA LEU A 296 15.69 9.53 -5.71
C LEU A 296 16.07 8.14 -5.23
N LEU A 297 15.25 7.12 -5.52
CA LEU A 297 15.50 5.73 -5.19
C LEU A 297 16.82 5.23 -5.77
N ALA A 298 17.06 5.48 -7.07
CA ALA A 298 18.30 5.06 -7.74
C ALA A 298 19.55 5.69 -7.10
N ARG A 299 19.47 6.99 -6.76
CA ARG A 299 20.55 7.71 -6.08
C ARG A 299 20.82 7.13 -4.69
N LEU A 300 19.80 7.02 -3.84
CA LEU A 300 19.94 6.52 -2.47
C LEU A 300 20.41 5.07 -2.45
N LYS A 301 19.91 4.24 -3.37
CA LYS A 301 20.38 2.85 -3.52
C LYS A 301 21.87 2.78 -3.85
N LYS A 302 22.33 3.60 -4.80
CA LYS A 302 23.75 3.66 -5.17
C LYS A 302 24.64 4.13 -4.02
N GLU A 303 24.18 5.08 -3.21
CA GLU A 303 24.92 5.63 -2.07
C GLU A 303 25.02 4.63 -0.90
N ASN A 304 23.96 3.83 -0.66
CA ASN A 304 23.85 3.00 0.54
C ASN A 304 24.16 1.50 0.35
N LEU A 305 24.23 1.00 -0.88
CA LEU A 305 24.63 -0.40 -1.18
C LEU A 305 26.04 -0.55 -1.71
N LYS A 306 26.85 0.53 -1.75
CA LYS A 306 28.27 0.47 -2.15
C LYS A 306 29.24 0.17 -1.00
N ASN A 307 28.74 0.12 0.22
CA ASN A 307 29.54 -0.12 1.43
C ASN A 307 29.29 -1.52 1.99
#